data_c5e9dd55f18f79bb745778752824a7e0
#
_entry.id   c5e9dd55f18f79bb745778752824a7e0
#
_cell.length_a   1.000
_cell.length_b   1.000
_cell.length_c   1.000
_cell.angle_alpha   90.00
_cell.angle_beta   90.00
_cell.angle_gamma   90.00
#
_symmetry.space_group_name_H-M   'P 1'
#
loop_
_entity.id
_entity.type
_entity.pdbx_description
1 polymer ?
#
loop_
_entity_poly.entity_id
_entity_poly.type
_entity_poly.pdbx_seq_one_letter_code
_entity_poly.pdbx_strand_id
1 'polypeptide(L)'
;MENRFKAGDIVQHFKRELLDPEEKKTDKYLYEIIGVATHSETREPMMVYKALYDDGGLYVRPLEMFLSEVDRKKYPDIRQEYRFEKIQAMPLKLIFEAVEMASLAGTQYLDAEEQEIISFPEDYSIYDEDELEELEEKIDEGYGTRYFRLPEQYDIRDNRIVEAFIYDLPEGEAQNHLSNAFHGRGAFRRFRDGLLRYDLEQEWYDFRDEAYKQIARDWCDANSIRYTE
;
A
#
# COMPACT_ATOMS: atom_id res chain seq x y z
N MET A 1 -28.60 10.99 13.12
CA MET A 1 -27.61 10.19 12.39
C MET A 1 -26.28 10.36 13.12
N GLU A 2 -25.65 9.28 13.56
CA GLU A 2 -24.36 9.35 14.26
C GLU A 2 -23.25 9.63 13.27
N ASN A 3 -22.34 10.54 13.63
CA ASN A 3 -21.20 10.86 12.76
C ASN A 3 -20.18 9.72 12.81
N ARG A 4 -19.98 9.04 11.68
CA ARG A 4 -19.03 7.93 11.53
C ARG A 4 -17.60 8.36 11.19
N PHE A 5 -17.33 9.67 11.03
CA PHE A 5 -16.03 10.21 10.67
C PHE A 5 -15.39 10.98 11.82
N LYS A 6 -14.06 10.90 11.92
CA LYS A 6 -13.23 11.61 12.90
C LYS A 6 -12.36 12.65 12.19
N ALA A 7 -11.87 13.66 12.91
CA ALA A 7 -10.84 14.56 12.40
C ALA A 7 -9.58 13.76 12.01
N GLY A 8 -9.02 14.08 10.85
CA GLY A 8 -7.91 13.36 10.25
C GLY A 8 -8.30 12.17 9.37
N ASP A 9 -9.56 11.71 9.39
CA ASP A 9 -10.00 10.66 8.46
C ASP A 9 -9.90 11.16 7.03
N ILE A 10 -9.36 10.32 6.16
CA ILE A 10 -9.38 10.56 4.71
C ILE A 10 -10.62 9.87 4.12
N VAL A 11 -11.37 10.61 3.33
CA VAL A 11 -12.59 10.13 2.70
C VAL A 11 -12.55 10.36 1.20
N GLN A 12 -13.15 9.45 0.45
CA GLN A 12 -13.40 9.64 -0.98
C GLN A 12 -14.84 10.05 -1.24
N HIS A 13 -15.03 10.94 -2.19
CA HIS A 13 -16.34 11.23 -2.76
C HIS A 13 -16.65 10.21 -3.86
N PHE A 14 -17.87 9.72 -3.97
CA PHE A 14 -18.29 8.70 -4.95
C PHE A 14 -17.91 9.02 -6.41
N LYS A 15 -17.76 10.29 -6.77
CA LYS A 15 -17.33 10.71 -8.12
C LYS A 15 -15.93 10.25 -8.46
N ARG A 16 -15.13 9.79 -7.47
CA ARG A 16 -13.81 9.21 -7.73
C ARG A 16 -13.91 7.94 -8.59
N GLU A 17 -15.00 7.18 -8.49
CA GLU A 17 -15.22 6.02 -9.34
C GLU A 17 -15.34 6.35 -10.84
N LEU A 18 -15.79 7.58 -11.16
CA LEU A 18 -15.97 8.05 -12.54
C LEU A 18 -14.67 8.58 -13.18
N LEU A 19 -13.59 8.66 -12.42
CA LEU A 19 -12.29 9.09 -12.94
C LEU A 19 -11.68 8.01 -13.83
N ASP A 20 -10.91 8.45 -14.81
CA ASP A 20 -10.07 7.53 -15.58
C ASP A 20 -8.90 6.96 -14.72
N PRO A 21 -8.18 5.92 -15.19
CA PRO A 21 -7.11 5.29 -14.42
C PRO A 21 -5.97 6.25 -14.06
N GLU A 22 -5.64 7.23 -14.90
CA GLU A 22 -4.57 8.21 -14.61
C GLU A 22 -5.03 9.24 -13.58
N GLU A 23 -6.25 9.73 -13.68
CA GLU A 23 -6.83 10.63 -12.66
C GLU A 23 -6.97 9.93 -11.29
N LYS A 24 -7.24 8.62 -11.26
CA LYS A 24 -7.30 7.83 -10.01
C LYS A 24 -5.96 7.73 -9.28
N LYS A 25 -4.84 7.91 -9.96
CA LYS A 25 -3.51 8.00 -9.33
C LYS A 25 -3.30 9.32 -8.58
N THR A 26 -4.14 10.31 -8.80
CA THR A 26 -4.10 11.61 -8.11
C THR A 26 -5.01 11.61 -6.88
N ASP A 27 -4.89 12.65 -6.07
CA ASP A 27 -5.77 12.87 -4.90
C ASP A 27 -7.15 13.45 -5.24
N LYS A 28 -7.51 13.53 -6.51
CA LYS A 28 -8.78 14.10 -6.98
C LYS A 28 -9.97 13.40 -6.33
N TYR A 29 -10.89 14.19 -5.76
CA TYR A 29 -12.04 13.74 -4.95
C TYR A 29 -11.68 13.03 -3.64
N LEU A 30 -10.48 13.25 -3.12
CA LEU A 30 -10.09 12.87 -1.77
C LEU A 30 -10.10 14.08 -0.85
N TYR A 31 -10.51 13.87 0.38
CA TYR A 31 -10.68 14.93 1.38
C TYR A 31 -10.25 14.44 2.76
N GLU A 32 -9.67 15.35 3.53
CA GLU A 32 -9.42 15.19 4.96
C GLU A 32 -10.58 15.76 5.77
N ILE A 33 -11.09 15.00 6.71
CA ILE A 33 -12.11 15.48 7.66
C ILE A 33 -11.43 16.36 8.70
N ILE A 34 -11.88 17.60 8.81
CA ILE A 34 -11.44 18.53 9.86
C ILE A 34 -12.29 18.40 11.11
N GLY A 35 -13.59 18.21 10.93
CA GLY A 35 -14.54 18.01 12.04
C GLY A 35 -15.95 18.47 11.73
N VAL A 36 -16.80 18.48 12.76
CA VAL A 36 -18.18 19.00 12.66
C VAL A 36 -18.24 20.37 13.33
N ALA A 37 -18.70 21.37 12.56
CA ALA A 37 -19.01 22.72 13.06
C ALA A 37 -20.51 22.92 13.19
N THR A 38 -20.91 23.93 13.95
CA THR A 38 -22.31 24.36 14.05
C THR A 38 -22.51 25.66 13.26
N HIS A 39 -23.47 25.67 12.34
CA HIS A 39 -23.85 26.91 11.63
C HIS A 39 -24.33 27.96 12.62
N SER A 40 -23.73 29.15 12.61
CA SER A 40 -23.94 30.18 13.65
C SER A 40 -25.38 30.64 13.78
N GLU A 41 -26.14 30.73 12.69
CA GLU A 41 -27.51 31.22 12.64
C GLU A 41 -28.54 30.09 12.74
N THR A 42 -28.43 29.08 11.85
CA THR A 42 -29.42 28.00 11.75
C THR A 42 -29.23 26.89 12.79
N ARG A 43 -28.05 26.84 13.47
CA ARG A 43 -27.63 25.79 14.40
C ARG A 43 -27.53 24.41 13.79
N GLU A 44 -27.56 24.33 12.48
CA GLU A 44 -27.38 23.08 11.73
C GLU A 44 -25.94 22.56 11.86
N PRO A 45 -25.73 21.24 12.08
CA PRO A 45 -24.38 20.64 12.06
C PRO A 45 -23.84 20.62 10.63
N MET A 46 -22.60 21.07 10.49
CA MET A 46 -21.89 21.18 9.22
C MET A 46 -20.62 20.32 9.26
N MET A 47 -20.42 19.43 8.29
CA MET A 47 -19.12 18.80 8.10
C MET A 47 -18.13 19.79 7.49
N VAL A 48 -16.96 19.94 8.12
CA VAL A 48 -15.83 20.72 7.63
C VAL A 48 -14.77 19.75 7.11
N TYR A 49 -14.35 19.93 5.86
CA TYR A 49 -13.39 19.03 5.21
C TYR A 49 -12.52 19.77 4.20
N LYS A 50 -11.30 19.30 4.00
CA LYS A 50 -10.29 19.91 3.16
C LYS A 50 -10.02 19.02 1.95
N ALA A 51 -9.99 19.58 0.73
CA ALA A 51 -9.55 18.84 -0.44
C ALA A 51 -8.06 18.50 -0.35
N LEU A 52 -7.67 17.30 -0.81
CA LEU A 52 -6.27 16.87 -0.92
C LEU A 52 -5.70 17.10 -2.33
N TYR A 53 -6.46 17.78 -3.18
CA TYR A 53 -6.12 18.09 -4.58
C TYR A 53 -6.28 19.59 -4.86
N ASP A 54 -5.82 20.00 -6.02
CA ASP A 54 -5.79 21.40 -6.45
C ASP A 54 -5.08 22.30 -5.40
N ASP A 55 -5.74 23.37 -4.97
CA ASP A 55 -5.24 24.34 -3.97
C ASP A 55 -5.50 23.95 -2.51
N GLY A 56 -6.04 22.74 -2.26
CA GLY A 56 -6.35 22.26 -0.91
C GLY A 56 -7.49 23.03 -0.23
N GLY A 57 -8.50 23.44 -0.99
CA GLY A 57 -9.62 24.24 -0.50
C GLY A 57 -10.35 23.63 0.69
N LEU A 58 -10.77 24.49 1.63
CA LEU A 58 -11.57 24.10 2.79
C LEU A 58 -13.06 24.26 2.46
N TYR A 59 -13.83 23.20 2.71
CA TYR A 59 -15.26 23.13 2.40
C TYR A 59 -16.10 22.89 3.63
N VAL A 60 -17.34 23.35 3.59
CA VAL A 60 -18.37 23.03 4.57
C VAL A 60 -19.64 22.53 3.87
N ARG A 61 -20.32 21.56 4.48
CA ARG A 61 -21.55 20.97 3.95
C ARG A 61 -22.46 20.55 5.11
N PRO A 62 -23.80 20.72 5.00
CA PRO A 62 -24.72 20.15 5.99
C PRO A 62 -24.39 18.69 6.27
N LEU A 63 -24.28 18.31 7.55
CA LEU A 63 -23.83 16.97 7.96
C LEU A 63 -24.72 15.88 7.37
N GLU A 64 -26.04 16.09 7.37
CA GLU A 64 -27.00 15.14 6.79
C GLU A 64 -26.72 14.89 5.30
N MET A 65 -26.43 15.95 4.52
CA MET A 65 -26.09 15.85 3.11
C MET A 65 -24.73 15.15 2.91
N PHE A 66 -23.77 15.38 3.80
CA PHE A 66 -22.48 14.73 3.74
C PHE A 66 -22.59 13.22 3.96
N LEU A 67 -23.44 12.80 4.91
CA LEU A 67 -23.66 11.41 5.28
C LEU A 67 -24.67 10.68 4.37
N SER A 68 -25.31 11.38 3.41
CA SER A 68 -26.36 10.81 2.56
C SER A 68 -25.82 9.75 1.62
N GLU A 69 -26.70 8.84 1.21
CA GLU A 69 -26.46 7.88 0.16
C GLU A 69 -26.26 8.54 -1.21
N VAL A 70 -25.65 7.79 -2.12
CA VAL A 70 -25.54 8.19 -3.54
C VAL A 70 -26.92 8.08 -4.21
N ASP A 71 -27.30 9.09 -4.97
CA ASP A 71 -28.51 9.06 -5.77
C ASP A 71 -28.38 8.05 -6.92
N ARG A 72 -28.82 6.81 -6.68
CA ARG A 72 -28.78 5.70 -7.65
C ARG A 72 -29.58 5.96 -8.92
N LYS A 73 -30.56 6.84 -8.90
CA LYS A 73 -31.31 7.22 -10.10
C LYS A 73 -30.46 8.04 -11.05
N LYS A 74 -29.61 8.91 -10.48
CA LYS A 74 -28.72 9.78 -11.24
C LYS A 74 -27.37 9.09 -11.57
N TYR A 75 -26.93 8.19 -10.72
CA TYR A 75 -25.63 7.50 -10.82
C TYR A 75 -25.80 5.99 -10.63
N PRO A 76 -26.39 5.27 -11.61
CA PRO A 76 -26.74 3.86 -11.47
C PRO A 76 -25.53 2.92 -11.39
N ASP A 77 -24.39 3.32 -11.99
CA ASP A 77 -23.19 2.51 -12.12
C ASP A 77 -22.18 2.69 -10.96
N ILE A 78 -22.45 3.62 -10.04
CA ILE A 78 -21.59 3.84 -8.85
C ILE A 78 -21.78 2.68 -7.87
N ARG A 79 -20.68 2.09 -7.43
CA ARG A 79 -20.67 1.02 -6.42
C ARG A 79 -20.77 1.58 -5.01
N GLN A 80 -20.07 2.67 -4.73
CA GLN A 80 -20.04 3.34 -3.43
C GLN A 80 -21.47 3.65 -2.95
N GLU A 81 -21.80 3.24 -1.71
CA GLU A 81 -23.16 3.37 -1.16
C GLU A 81 -23.43 4.82 -0.73
N TYR A 82 -22.50 5.41 -0.01
CA TYR A 82 -22.65 6.76 0.53
C TYR A 82 -21.89 7.79 -0.29
N ARG A 83 -22.33 9.05 -0.17
CA ARG A 83 -21.69 10.17 -0.87
C ARG A 83 -20.21 10.32 -0.54
N PHE A 84 -19.83 10.05 0.71
CA PHE A 84 -18.47 9.98 1.19
C PHE A 84 -18.25 8.69 1.97
N GLU A 85 -17.16 8.01 1.70
CA GLU A 85 -16.72 6.81 2.39
C GLU A 85 -15.26 6.97 2.84
N LYS A 86 -14.94 6.35 3.99
CA LYS A 86 -13.59 6.41 4.52
C LYS A 86 -12.68 5.53 3.69
N ILE A 87 -11.53 6.07 3.31
CA ILE A 87 -10.43 5.25 2.77
C ILE A 87 -9.63 4.75 3.96
N GLN A 88 -9.55 3.45 4.11
CA GLN A 88 -8.59 2.84 5.01
C GLN A 88 -7.19 2.91 4.39
N ALA A 89 -6.26 3.57 5.10
CA ALA A 89 -4.86 3.50 4.72
C ALA A 89 -4.31 2.14 5.17
N MET A 90 -3.60 1.46 4.27
CA MET A 90 -2.94 0.20 4.54
C MET A 90 -1.74 0.43 5.46
N PRO A 91 -1.50 -0.36 6.51
CA PRO A 91 -0.22 -0.32 7.20
C PRO A 91 0.91 -0.74 6.24
N LEU A 92 1.89 0.14 6.01
CA LEU A 92 3.03 -0.18 5.14
C LEU A 92 3.76 -1.44 5.62
N LYS A 93 3.76 -1.65 6.94
CA LYS A 93 4.31 -2.83 7.59
C LYS A 93 3.77 -4.14 7.00
N LEU A 94 2.48 -4.20 6.63
CA LEU A 94 1.87 -5.40 6.05
C LEU A 94 2.52 -5.74 4.70
N ILE A 95 2.73 -4.73 3.86
CA ILE A 95 3.37 -4.91 2.55
C ILE A 95 4.86 -5.20 2.70
N PHE A 96 5.53 -4.51 3.64
CA PHE A 96 6.94 -4.77 3.98
C PHE A 96 7.17 -6.23 4.41
N GLU A 97 6.35 -6.78 5.31
CA GLU A 97 6.42 -8.17 5.75
C GLU A 97 6.20 -9.15 4.58
N ALA A 98 5.29 -8.83 3.67
CA ALA A 98 5.08 -9.64 2.46
C ALA A 98 6.30 -9.61 1.51
N VAL A 99 6.95 -8.44 1.34
CA VAL A 99 8.20 -8.31 0.58
C VAL A 99 9.33 -9.13 1.22
N GLU A 100 9.46 -9.11 2.56
CA GLU A 100 10.44 -9.96 3.27
C GLU A 100 10.21 -11.46 3.03
N MET A 101 8.95 -11.88 2.95
CA MET A 101 8.56 -13.28 2.77
C MET A 101 8.53 -13.73 1.31
N ALA A 102 8.71 -12.83 0.34
CA ALA A 102 8.54 -13.11 -1.09
C ALA A 102 9.40 -14.29 -1.61
N SER A 103 10.56 -14.55 -1.00
CA SER A 103 11.43 -15.68 -1.37
C SER A 103 10.92 -17.05 -0.88
N LEU A 104 9.95 -17.08 0.02
CA LEU A 104 9.46 -18.28 0.71
C LEU A 104 7.98 -18.55 0.48
N ALA A 105 7.21 -17.52 0.15
CA ALA A 105 5.76 -17.56 0.19
C ALA A 105 5.08 -17.94 -1.14
N GLY A 106 5.84 -18.12 -2.23
CA GLY A 106 5.23 -18.28 -3.55
C GLY A 106 4.55 -16.99 -4.04
N THR A 107 3.48 -17.12 -4.80
CA THR A 107 2.71 -15.95 -5.26
C THR A 107 1.82 -15.40 -4.15
N GLN A 108 1.90 -14.10 -3.92
CA GLN A 108 1.13 -13.41 -2.88
C GLN A 108 0.23 -12.34 -3.48
N TYR A 109 -0.97 -12.18 -2.90
CA TYR A 109 -1.92 -11.12 -3.23
C TYR A 109 -2.32 -10.36 -1.97
N LEU A 110 -2.46 -9.05 -2.09
CA LEU A 110 -3.12 -8.23 -1.08
C LEU A 110 -4.63 -8.25 -1.34
N ASP A 111 -5.44 -8.60 -0.33
CA ASP A 111 -6.85 -8.19 -0.26
C ASP A 111 -6.91 -6.79 0.35
N ALA A 112 -7.19 -5.77 -0.47
CA ALA A 112 -7.20 -4.38 -0.03
C ALA A 112 -8.44 -4.03 0.82
N GLU A 113 -9.51 -4.81 0.78
CA GLU A 113 -10.70 -4.61 1.61
C GLU A 113 -10.50 -5.16 3.02
N GLU A 114 -10.02 -6.41 3.13
CA GLU A 114 -9.78 -7.05 4.44
C GLU A 114 -8.42 -6.68 5.04
N GLN A 115 -7.53 -6.06 4.26
CA GLN A 115 -6.14 -5.75 4.62
C GLN A 115 -5.34 -6.99 5.05
N GLU A 116 -5.44 -8.03 4.25
CA GLU A 116 -4.79 -9.32 4.50
C GLU A 116 -3.95 -9.74 3.29
N ILE A 117 -2.93 -10.57 3.56
CA ILE A 117 -2.10 -11.16 2.51
C ILE A 117 -2.57 -12.60 2.27
N ILE A 118 -2.94 -12.88 1.03
CA ILE A 118 -3.28 -14.21 0.54
C ILE A 118 -2.02 -14.79 -0.12
N SER A 119 -1.53 -15.91 0.38
CA SER A 119 -0.34 -16.58 -0.15
C SER A 119 -0.72 -17.88 -0.82
N PHE A 120 -0.27 -18.07 -2.06
CA PHE A 120 -0.36 -19.32 -2.80
C PHE A 120 0.98 -20.03 -2.67
N PRO A 121 1.07 -21.15 -1.99
CA PRO A 121 2.29 -21.93 -1.88
C PRO A 121 2.66 -22.55 -3.24
N GLU A 122 3.96 -22.85 -3.43
CA GLU A 122 4.39 -23.58 -4.64
C GLU A 122 3.87 -25.03 -4.69
N ASP A 123 3.57 -25.62 -3.53
CA ASP A 123 3.02 -26.98 -3.39
C ASP A 123 1.54 -26.94 -3.02
N TYR A 124 0.68 -27.13 -4.01
CA TYR A 124 -0.77 -27.13 -3.86
C TYR A 124 -1.33 -28.45 -3.29
N SER A 125 -0.50 -29.49 -3.11
CA SER A 125 -0.96 -30.84 -2.74
C SER A 125 -1.62 -30.95 -1.36
N ILE A 126 -1.51 -29.91 -0.52
CA ILE A 126 -2.07 -29.85 0.83
C ILE A 126 -3.40 -29.08 0.90
N TYR A 127 -3.84 -28.50 -0.22
CA TYR A 127 -5.08 -27.72 -0.30
C TYR A 127 -6.17 -28.53 -0.98
N ASP A 128 -7.43 -28.21 -0.65
CA ASP A 128 -8.59 -28.72 -1.36
C ASP A 128 -8.66 -28.03 -2.73
N GLU A 129 -8.79 -28.83 -3.80
CA GLU A 129 -8.83 -28.30 -5.18
C GLU A 129 -10.02 -27.35 -5.38
N ASP A 130 -11.18 -27.65 -4.80
CA ASP A 130 -12.39 -26.84 -4.93
C ASP A 130 -12.22 -25.47 -4.21
N GLU A 131 -11.57 -25.46 -3.01
CA GLU A 131 -11.29 -24.21 -2.27
C GLU A 131 -10.29 -23.32 -3.01
N LEU A 132 -9.30 -23.91 -3.67
CA LEU A 132 -8.33 -23.17 -4.47
C LEU A 132 -8.98 -22.55 -5.72
N GLU A 133 -9.79 -23.31 -6.42
CA GLU A 133 -10.50 -22.83 -7.62
C GLU A 133 -11.43 -21.65 -7.27
N GLU A 134 -12.19 -21.76 -6.16
CA GLU A 134 -13.03 -20.66 -5.67
C GLU A 134 -12.22 -19.40 -5.29
N LEU A 135 -11.03 -19.57 -4.75
CA LEU A 135 -10.14 -18.45 -4.35
C LEU A 135 -9.52 -17.79 -5.59
N GLU A 136 -9.08 -18.58 -6.58
CA GLU A 136 -8.57 -18.08 -7.85
C GLU A 136 -9.63 -17.29 -8.61
N GLU A 137 -10.87 -17.81 -8.70
CA GLU A 137 -11.99 -17.09 -9.31
C GLU A 137 -12.27 -15.74 -8.63
N LYS A 138 -12.28 -15.70 -7.29
CA LYS A 138 -12.46 -14.45 -6.52
C LYS A 138 -11.35 -13.43 -6.80
N ILE A 139 -10.10 -13.89 -6.88
CA ILE A 139 -8.96 -13.03 -7.18
C ILE A 139 -9.06 -12.48 -8.59
N ASP A 140 -9.41 -13.31 -9.57
CA ASP A 140 -9.54 -12.89 -10.97
C ASP A 140 -10.68 -11.88 -11.15
N GLU A 141 -11.84 -12.09 -10.51
CA GLU A 141 -12.97 -11.15 -10.55
C GLU A 141 -12.65 -9.79 -9.93
N GLY A 142 -11.82 -9.76 -8.85
CA GLY A 142 -11.45 -8.56 -8.12
C GLY A 142 -10.09 -7.98 -8.48
N TYR A 143 -9.39 -8.54 -9.46
CA TYR A 143 -8.02 -8.15 -9.78
C TYR A 143 -7.88 -6.67 -10.17
N GLY A 144 -6.91 -5.99 -9.58
CA GLY A 144 -6.66 -4.57 -9.80
C GLY A 144 -7.67 -3.61 -9.17
N THR A 145 -8.65 -4.15 -8.40
CA THR A 145 -9.63 -3.34 -7.65
C THR A 145 -9.66 -3.69 -6.16
N ARG A 146 -9.71 -4.96 -5.84
CA ARG A 146 -9.66 -5.51 -4.48
C ARG A 146 -8.38 -6.30 -4.27
N TYR A 147 -8.02 -7.15 -5.23
CA TYR A 147 -6.85 -8.01 -5.15
C TYR A 147 -5.70 -7.47 -5.98
N PHE A 148 -4.53 -7.33 -5.35
CA PHE A 148 -3.33 -6.80 -5.98
C PHE A 148 -2.17 -7.78 -5.77
N ARG A 149 -1.55 -8.23 -6.88
CA ARG A 149 -0.37 -9.10 -6.81
C ARG A 149 0.80 -8.36 -6.19
N LEU A 150 1.41 -8.95 -5.16
CA LEU A 150 2.58 -8.41 -4.48
C LEU A 150 3.87 -8.68 -5.27
N PRO A 151 4.96 -7.92 -4.99
CA PRO A 151 6.26 -8.17 -5.60
C PRO A 151 6.77 -9.55 -5.24
N GLU A 152 7.25 -10.28 -6.24
CA GLU A 152 7.94 -11.56 -6.06
C GLU A 152 9.46 -11.36 -5.91
N GLN A 153 10.18 -12.40 -5.53
CA GLN A 153 11.64 -12.34 -5.36
C GLN A 153 12.36 -11.81 -6.61
N TYR A 154 11.84 -12.09 -7.79
CA TYR A 154 12.41 -11.59 -9.05
C TYR A 154 12.29 -10.06 -9.19
N ASP A 155 11.23 -9.48 -8.66
CA ASP A 155 10.96 -8.03 -8.71
C ASP A 155 11.83 -7.29 -7.68
N ILE A 156 12.08 -7.89 -6.52
CA ILE A 156 12.86 -7.33 -5.39
C ILE A 156 14.33 -7.15 -5.77
N ARG A 157 14.91 -8.08 -6.52
CA ARG A 157 16.31 -8.05 -7.00
C ARG A 157 17.35 -7.86 -5.88
N ASP A 158 17.34 -8.73 -4.90
CA ASP A 158 18.25 -8.69 -3.74
C ASP A 158 19.73 -8.44 -4.08
N ASN A 159 20.21 -8.96 -5.21
CA ASN A 159 21.56 -8.69 -5.66
C ASN A 159 21.85 -7.19 -5.87
N ARG A 160 20.87 -6.41 -6.36
CA ARG A 160 21.03 -4.96 -6.52
C ARG A 160 21.04 -4.23 -5.20
N ILE A 161 20.30 -4.71 -4.21
CA ILE A 161 20.30 -4.15 -2.86
C ILE A 161 21.68 -4.35 -2.22
N VAL A 162 22.26 -5.56 -2.37
CA VAL A 162 23.64 -5.83 -1.91
C VAL A 162 24.66 -4.95 -2.64
N GLU A 163 24.56 -4.81 -3.95
CA GLU A 163 25.47 -3.96 -4.74
C GLU A 163 25.36 -2.48 -4.30
N ALA A 164 24.15 -1.98 -4.04
CA ALA A 164 23.91 -0.63 -3.56
C ALA A 164 24.50 -0.42 -2.15
N PHE A 165 24.30 -1.38 -1.24
CA PHE A 165 24.91 -1.33 0.09
C PHE A 165 26.44 -1.26 0.02
N ILE A 166 27.06 -2.12 -0.78
CA ILE A 166 28.52 -2.13 -0.95
C ILE A 166 29.00 -0.78 -1.51
N TYR A 167 28.27 -0.21 -2.45
CA TYR A 167 28.60 1.08 -3.04
C TYR A 167 28.52 2.24 -2.04
N ASP A 168 27.56 2.20 -1.10
CA ASP A 168 27.32 3.24 -0.09
C ASP A 168 28.33 3.19 1.07
N LEU A 169 29.04 2.09 1.23
CA LEU A 169 30.09 1.98 2.26
C LEU A 169 31.23 2.97 2.01
N PRO A 170 31.84 3.52 3.10
CA PRO A 170 33.05 4.32 2.98
C PRO A 170 34.16 3.59 2.20
N GLU A 171 34.88 4.32 1.34
CA GLU A 171 36.04 3.77 0.63
C GLU A 171 37.06 3.19 1.62
N GLY A 172 37.39 1.90 1.44
CA GLY A 172 38.28 1.22 2.37
C GLY A 172 38.39 -0.27 2.14
N GLU A 173 39.02 -0.97 3.10
CA GLU A 173 39.27 -2.41 3.02
C GLU A 173 37.97 -3.22 3.00
N ALA A 174 36.96 -2.84 3.82
CA ALA A 174 35.67 -3.51 3.89
C ALA A 174 34.92 -3.45 2.56
N GLN A 175 34.77 -2.25 1.99
CA GLN A 175 34.11 -2.05 0.70
C GLN A 175 34.77 -2.83 -0.42
N ASN A 176 36.12 -2.73 -0.52
CA ASN A 176 36.89 -3.46 -1.52
C ASN A 176 36.76 -4.97 -1.38
N HIS A 177 36.80 -5.49 -0.14
CA HIS A 177 36.64 -6.91 0.14
C HIS A 177 35.24 -7.40 -0.27
N LEU A 178 34.17 -6.71 0.15
CA LEU A 178 32.79 -7.07 -0.15
C LEU A 178 32.50 -6.99 -1.65
N SER A 179 32.98 -5.94 -2.32
CA SER A 179 32.87 -5.79 -3.77
C SER A 179 33.52 -6.97 -4.52
N ASN A 180 34.73 -7.37 -4.14
CA ASN A 180 35.42 -8.51 -4.73
C ASN A 180 34.77 -9.86 -4.38
N ALA A 181 34.13 -9.99 -3.20
CA ALA A 181 33.49 -11.19 -2.73
C ALA A 181 32.13 -11.43 -3.40
N PHE A 182 31.42 -10.37 -3.78
CA PHE A 182 30.05 -10.46 -4.31
C PHE A 182 30.00 -10.70 -5.82
N HIS A 183 30.65 -11.77 -6.29
CA HIS A 183 30.66 -12.20 -7.69
C HIS A 183 30.46 -13.69 -7.86
N GLY A 184 29.68 -14.11 -8.87
CA GLY A 184 29.54 -15.51 -9.27
C GLY A 184 28.91 -16.42 -8.20
N ARG A 185 29.08 -17.73 -8.39
CA ARG A 185 28.44 -18.72 -7.52
C ARG A 185 28.91 -18.60 -6.07
N GLY A 186 27.94 -18.56 -5.12
CA GLY A 186 28.21 -18.44 -3.69
C GLY A 186 28.49 -16.99 -3.23
N ALA A 187 28.17 -15.97 -4.05
CA ALA A 187 28.35 -14.56 -3.74
C ALA A 187 27.69 -14.15 -2.40
N PHE A 188 26.43 -14.49 -2.18
CA PHE A 188 25.72 -14.19 -0.94
C PHE A 188 26.35 -14.79 0.33
N ARG A 189 26.90 -16.01 0.23
CA ARG A 189 27.61 -16.61 1.36
C ARG A 189 28.87 -15.81 1.70
N ARG A 190 29.72 -15.52 0.68
CA ARG A 190 30.94 -14.73 0.91
C ARG A 190 30.65 -13.31 1.37
N PHE A 191 29.56 -12.71 0.89
CA PHE A 191 29.08 -11.41 1.38
C PHE A 191 28.78 -11.48 2.88
N ARG A 192 27.98 -12.47 3.34
CA ARG A 192 27.71 -12.66 4.79
C ARG A 192 28.98 -12.88 5.61
N ASP A 193 29.88 -13.71 5.12
CA ASP A 193 31.16 -13.95 5.80
C ASP A 193 31.97 -12.63 5.90
N GLY A 194 31.88 -11.76 4.89
CA GLY A 194 32.47 -10.43 4.89
C GLY A 194 31.81 -9.47 5.86
N LEU A 195 30.48 -9.45 5.95
CA LEU A 195 29.77 -8.62 6.94
C LEU A 195 30.21 -8.94 8.37
N LEU A 196 30.26 -10.24 8.70
CA LEU A 196 30.75 -10.73 10.00
C LEU A 196 32.18 -10.27 10.28
N ARG A 197 33.06 -10.34 9.25
CA ARG A 197 34.48 -9.98 9.39
C ARG A 197 34.68 -8.51 9.72
N TYR A 198 33.84 -7.62 9.20
CA TYR A 198 33.95 -6.17 9.34
C TYR A 198 32.93 -5.55 10.30
N ASP A 199 32.14 -6.40 11.02
CA ASP A 199 31.10 -5.95 11.97
C ASP A 199 30.05 -5.03 11.33
N LEU A 200 29.63 -5.39 10.10
CA LEU A 200 28.66 -4.62 9.27
C LEU A 200 27.27 -5.26 9.21
N GLU A 201 26.97 -6.26 10.03
CA GLU A 201 25.71 -7.00 9.95
C GLU A 201 24.50 -6.10 10.25
N GLN A 202 24.60 -5.28 11.32
CA GLN A 202 23.49 -4.39 11.68
C GLN A 202 23.26 -3.32 10.62
N GLU A 203 24.32 -2.70 10.11
CA GLU A 203 24.25 -1.72 9.03
C GLU A 203 23.61 -2.30 7.76
N TRP A 204 23.94 -3.56 7.45
CA TRP A 204 23.33 -4.27 6.34
C TRP A 204 21.82 -4.51 6.56
N TYR A 205 21.43 -4.99 7.75
CA TYR A 205 20.00 -5.22 8.02
C TYR A 205 19.21 -3.92 7.97
N ASP A 206 19.70 -2.84 8.55
CA ASP A 206 19.05 -1.53 8.52
C ASP A 206 18.90 -1.02 7.08
N PHE A 207 19.95 -1.15 6.26
CA PHE A 207 19.95 -0.78 4.85
C PHE A 207 18.96 -1.62 4.03
N ARG A 208 18.99 -2.94 4.22
CA ARG A 208 18.08 -3.87 3.53
C ARG A 208 16.61 -3.57 3.88
N ASP A 209 16.32 -3.38 5.15
CA ASP A 209 14.97 -3.12 5.62
C ASP A 209 14.42 -1.81 5.06
N GLU A 210 15.26 -0.77 4.96
CA GLU A 210 14.85 0.47 4.30
C GLU A 210 14.65 0.30 2.79
N ALA A 211 15.49 -0.49 2.12
CA ALA A 211 15.30 -0.84 0.72
C ALA A 211 13.98 -1.60 0.49
N TYR A 212 13.63 -2.53 1.37
CA TYR A 212 12.37 -3.28 1.30
C TYR A 212 11.16 -2.39 1.59
N LYS A 213 11.25 -1.46 2.56
CA LYS A 213 10.21 -0.45 2.79
C LYS A 213 10.02 0.45 1.56
N GLN A 214 11.12 0.82 0.89
CA GLN A 214 11.01 1.61 -0.34
C GLN A 214 10.31 0.81 -1.46
N ILE A 215 10.61 -0.48 -1.62
CA ILE A 215 9.89 -1.36 -2.56
C ILE A 215 8.39 -1.42 -2.21
N ALA A 216 8.06 -1.53 -0.91
CA ALA A 216 6.67 -1.53 -0.47
C ALA A 216 5.95 -0.20 -0.77
N ARG A 217 6.61 0.95 -0.54
CA ARG A 217 6.08 2.28 -0.90
C ARG A 217 5.84 2.40 -2.40
N ASP A 218 6.87 2.08 -3.21
CA ASP A 218 6.79 2.16 -4.68
C ASP A 218 5.67 1.27 -5.23
N TRP A 219 5.49 0.08 -4.64
CA TRP A 219 4.41 -0.82 -5.01
C TRP A 219 3.03 -0.26 -4.63
N CYS A 220 2.88 0.30 -3.42
CA CYS A 220 1.64 0.96 -3.00
C CYS A 220 1.29 2.13 -3.94
N ASP A 221 2.26 2.97 -4.26
CA ASP A 221 2.09 4.12 -5.16
C ASP A 221 1.69 3.67 -6.56
N ALA A 222 2.35 2.64 -7.11
CA ALA A 222 2.04 2.09 -8.43
C ALA A 222 0.61 1.53 -8.52
N ASN A 223 0.08 0.99 -7.42
CA ASN A 223 -1.27 0.45 -7.34
C ASN A 223 -2.30 1.46 -6.79
N SER A 224 -1.91 2.71 -6.54
CA SER A 224 -2.77 3.75 -5.94
C SER A 224 -3.34 3.36 -4.56
N ILE A 225 -2.61 2.56 -3.80
CA ILE A 225 -2.96 2.13 -2.45
C ILE A 225 -2.37 3.12 -1.45
N ARG A 226 -3.22 3.73 -0.64
CA ARG A 226 -2.76 4.61 0.44
C ARG A 226 -2.24 3.79 1.60
N TYR A 227 -1.15 4.24 2.19
CA TYR A 227 -0.52 3.58 3.33
C TYR A 227 -0.18 4.56 4.46
N THR A 228 0.02 3.99 5.64
CA THR A 228 0.62 4.67 6.81
C THR A 228 1.94 4.01 7.14
N GLU A 229 2.92 4.80 7.55
CA GLU A 229 4.25 4.31 7.99
C GLU A 229 4.16 3.43 9.26
#